data_751666488e915b9cab00886a12a5d0e9
#
_entry.id   751666488e915b9cab00886a12a5d0e9
#
_cell.length_a   1.000
_cell.length_b   1.000
_cell.length_c   1.000
_cell.angle_alpha   90.00
_cell.angle_beta   90.00
_cell.angle_gamma   90.00
#
_symmetry.space_group_name_H-M   'P 1'
#
loop_
_entity.id
_entity.type
_entity.pdbx_description
1 polymer ?
#
loop_
_entity_poly.entity_id
_entity_poly.type
_entity_poly.pdbx_seq_one_letter_code
_entity_poly.pdbx_strand_id
1 'polypeptide(L)'
;FALLDSRGKVVAWFDAVGSIRYGRPGDLVDNTVTQLRRAALSLGLPSPPRTPRAAPSLKLPEPTPGNRGLRIFVRLDDRRMPAYRLPVVEVVDMAKSDWSTLAWPDDTRTVDAGKLKKWLSEVYPPGVMERVDRDTKKVFSITGVSGKLSLVPSASSERLRYAVASGRVRLSDSGVDGFSYEGTLELVMTYAKDSPDVISMRGFFRGSYPRQDRIRQTTRWIPLEAVFESRPK
;
A
#
# COMPACT_ATOMS: atom_id res chain seq x y z
N PHE A 1 7.55 -22.43 6.35
CA PHE A 1 7.13 -22.82 4.99
C PHE A 1 6.89 -24.32 4.92
N ALA A 2 5.80 -24.73 4.28
CA ALA A 2 5.54 -26.11 3.96
C ALA A 2 5.36 -26.23 2.44
N LEU A 3 6.05 -27.21 1.83
CA LEU A 3 5.84 -27.58 0.44
C LEU A 3 4.89 -28.76 0.41
N LEU A 4 3.80 -28.63 -0.34
CA LEU A 4 2.78 -29.63 -0.46
C LEU A 4 2.85 -30.27 -1.87
N ASP A 5 2.57 -31.56 -1.97
CA ASP A 5 2.33 -32.21 -3.27
C ASP A 5 0.93 -31.88 -3.80
N SER A 6 0.61 -32.36 -5.00
CA SER A 6 -0.70 -32.16 -5.64
C SER A 6 -1.89 -32.75 -4.86
N ARG A 7 -1.63 -33.59 -3.85
CA ARG A 7 -2.63 -34.22 -2.97
C ARG A 7 -2.74 -33.47 -1.62
N GLY A 8 -1.99 -32.37 -1.43
CA GLY A 8 -1.97 -31.62 -0.20
C GLY A 8 -1.12 -32.23 0.92
N LYS A 9 -0.33 -33.29 0.62
CA LYS A 9 0.58 -33.88 1.61
C LYS A 9 1.84 -33.02 1.74
N VAL A 10 2.27 -32.74 2.97
CA VAL A 10 3.53 -32.03 3.23
C VAL A 10 4.69 -32.94 2.79
N VAL A 11 5.48 -32.47 1.84
CA VAL A 11 6.66 -33.19 1.29
C VAL A 11 7.97 -32.59 1.78
N ALA A 12 7.95 -31.33 2.17
CA ALA A 12 9.05 -30.69 2.88
C ALA A 12 8.53 -29.53 3.70
N TRP A 13 9.15 -29.28 4.83
CA TRP A 13 8.93 -28.05 5.53
C TRP A 13 10.23 -27.50 6.13
N PHE A 14 10.32 -26.19 6.28
CA PHE A 14 11.46 -25.52 6.87
C PHE A 14 11.05 -24.24 7.57
N ASP A 15 11.76 -23.95 8.66
CA ASP A 15 11.56 -22.75 9.45
C ASP A 15 12.40 -21.60 8.87
N ALA A 16 11.73 -20.65 8.25
CA ALA A 16 12.40 -19.43 7.76
C ALA A 16 12.82 -18.48 8.90
N VAL A 17 12.19 -18.59 10.08
CA VAL A 17 12.50 -17.73 11.22
C VAL A 17 13.78 -18.17 11.90
N GLY A 18 14.07 -19.46 11.93
CA GLY A 18 15.33 -20.00 12.45
C GLY A 18 16.57 -19.49 11.72
N SER A 19 16.45 -19.24 10.42
CA SER A 19 17.53 -18.68 9.60
C SER A 19 17.75 -17.18 9.79
N ILE A 20 16.77 -16.44 10.34
CA ILE A 20 16.91 -15.00 10.64
C ILE A 20 17.84 -14.73 11.82
N ARG A 21 18.02 -15.69 12.72
CA ARG A 21 18.77 -15.50 13.97
C ARG A 21 20.28 -15.31 13.76
N TYR A 22 20.82 -15.75 12.63
CA TYR A 22 22.27 -15.85 12.40
C TYR A 22 22.79 -15.25 11.11
N GLY A 23 21.93 -14.68 10.24
CA GLY A 23 22.29 -14.19 8.93
C GLY A 23 21.93 -12.72 8.66
N ARG A 24 22.51 -12.17 7.60
CA ARG A 24 22.15 -10.84 7.09
C ARG A 24 20.76 -10.90 6.43
N PRO A 25 19.99 -9.80 6.36
CA PRO A 25 18.63 -9.81 5.77
C PRO A 25 18.56 -10.37 4.33
N GLY A 26 19.63 -10.26 3.52
CA GLY A 26 19.73 -10.88 2.21
C GLY A 26 19.80 -12.40 2.26
N ASP A 27 20.39 -12.95 3.31
CA ASP A 27 20.61 -14.40 3.46
C ASP A 27 19.29 -15.16 3.64
N LEU A 28 18.23 -14.49 4.12
CA LEU A 28 16.92 -15.11 4.28
C LEU A 28 16.31 -15.51 2.94
N VAL A 29 16.35 -14.62 1.94
CA VAL A 29 15.80 -14.89 0.61
C VAL A 29 16.61 -15.98 -0.08
N ASP A 30 17.93 -15.85 -0.05
CA ASP A 30 18.84 -16.81 -0.67
C ASP A 30 18.74 -18.20 -0.02
N ASN A 31 18.63 -18.24 1.32
CA ASN A 31 18.44 -19.47 2.05
C ASN A 31 17.09 -20.09 1.77
N THR A 32 16.00 -19.30 1.74
CA THR A 32 14.66 -19.79 1.38
C THR A 32 14.63 -20.35 -0.04
N VAL A 33 15.23 -19.66 -1.02
CA VAL A 33 15.34 -20.13 -2.41
C VAL A 33 16.16 -21.41 -2.48
N THR A 34 17.26 -21.50 -1.73
CA THR A 34 18.09 -22.69 -1.66
C THR A 34 17.35 -23.90 -1.09
N GLN A 35 16.60 -23.71 -0.01
CA GLN A 35 15.78 -24.76 0.61
C GLN A 35 14.66 -25.23 -0.34
N LEU A 36 13.97 -24.28 -1.01
CA LEU A 36 12.96 -24.61 -2.00
C LEU A 36 13.56 -25.42 -3.19
N ARG A 37 14.73 -25.01 -3.68
CA ARG A 37 15.43 -25.76 -4.74
C ARG A 37 15.80 -27.17 -4.31
N ARG A 38 16.34 -27.34 -3.11
CA ARG A 38 16.66 -28.66 -2.57
C ARG A 38 15.41 -29.54 -2.45
N ALA A 39 14.31 -28.98 -1.93
CA ALA A 39 13.04 -29.72 -1.83
C ALA A 39 12.48 -30.08 -3.21
N ALA A 40 12.54 -29.18 -4.19
CA ALA A 40 12.12 -29.45 -5.56
C ALA A 40 12.95 -30.58 -6.20
N LEU A 41 14.27 -30.56 -6.01
CA LEU A 41 15.16 -31.63 -6.50
C LEU A 41 14.86 -32.96 -5.82
N SER A 42 14.59 -33.01 -4.52
CA SER A 42 14.23 -34.22 -3.79
C SER A 42 12.91 -34.85 -4.26
N LEU A 43 12.02 -34.04 -4.86
CA LEU A 43 10.76 -34.46 -5.46
C LEU A 43 10.91 -34.89 -6.92
N GLY A 44 12.13 -34.89 -7.47
CA GLY A 44 12.36 -35.18 -8.88
C GLY A 44 11.78 -34.15 -9.85
N LEU A 45 11.48 -32.95 -9.35
CA LEU A 45 10.98 -31.89 -10.24
C LEU A 45 12.12 -31.44 -11.16
N PRO A 46 11.84 -31.23 -12.45
CA PRO A 46 12.86 -30.78 -13.39
C PRO A 46 13.39 -29.42 -12.97
N SER A 47 14.71 -29.21 -13.06
CA SER A 47 15.29 -27.90 -12.88
C SER A 47 14.59 -26.90 -13.81
N PRO A 48 14.23 -25.73 -13.33
CA PRO A 48 13.62 -24.74 -14.19
C PRO A 48 14.55 -24.43 -15.37
N PRO A 49 14.01 -24.29 -16.59
CA PRO A 49 14.81 -23.98 -17.75
C PRO A 49 15.63 -22.71 -17.48
N ARG A 50 16.91 -22.73 -17.91
CA ARG A 50 17.82 -21.57 -17.77
C ARG A 50 17.37 -20.34 -18.56
N THR A 51 16.47 -20.51 -19.50
CA THR A 51 15.88 -19.38 -20.25
C THR A 51 14.92 -18.64 -19.34
N PRO A 52 15.10 -17.34 -19.13
CA PRO A 52 14.14 -16.56 -18.38
C PRO A 52 12.77 -16.70 -19.07
N ARG A 53 11.82 -17.36 -18.42
CA ARG A 53 10.42 -17.20 -18.85
C ARG A 53 10.12 -15.71 -18.76
N ALA A 54 9.38 -15.21 -19.76
CA ALA A 54 8.80 -13.87 -19.65
C ALA A 54 8.24 -13.74 -18.24
N ALA A 55 8.65 -12.67 -17.55
CA ALA A 55 8.21 -12.45 -16.19
C ALA A 55 6.68 -12.63 -16.15
N PRO A 56 6.15 -13.44 -15.22
CA PRO A 56 4.71 -13.60 -15.14
C PRO A 56 4.11 -12.21 -15.02
N SER A 57 3.12 -11.91 -15.87
CA SER A 57 2.43 -10.62 -15.78
C SER A 57 1.84 -10.53 -14.37
N LEU A 58 2.34 -9.58 -13.60
CA LEU A 58 1.85 -9.35 -12.25
C LEU A 58 0.38 -8.92 -12.37
N LYS A 59 -0.53 -9.79 -11.95
CA LYS A 59 -1.93 -9.42 -11.84
C LYS A 59 -2.08 -8.58 -10.58
N LEU A 60 -2.22 -7.29 -10.77
CA LEU A 60 -2.57 -6.39 -9.68
C LEU A 60 -4.03 -6.64 -9.27
N PRO A 61 -4.34 -6.51 -7.97
CA PRO A 61 -5.72 -6.58 -7.51
C PRO A 61 -6.58 -5.55 -8.22
N GLU A 62 -7.82 -5.91 -8.53
CA GLU A 62 -8.80 -5.08 -9.22
C GLU A 62 -9.97 -4.78 -8.28
N PRO A 63 -10.61 -3.61 -8.44
CA PRO A 63 -11.88 -3.34 -7.80
C PRO A 63 -12.94 -4.36 -8.19
N THR A 64 -13.98 -4.48 -7.36
CA THR A 64 -15.14 -5.31 -7.67
C THR A 64 -15.72 -4.93 -9.04
N PRO A 65 -16.02 -5.92 -9.92
CA PRO A 65 -16.57 -5.64 -11.24
C PRO A 65 -17.79 -4.71 -11.16
N GLY A 66 -17.80 -3.68 -11.99
CA GLY A 66 -18.84 -2.66 -12.01
C GLY A 66 -18.63 -1.48 -11.06
N ASN A 67 -17.73 -1.59 -10.10
CA ASN A 67 -17.33 -0.48 -9.22
C ASN A 67 -16.13 0.29 -9.78
N ARG A 68 -16.10 1.59 -9.49
CA ARG A 68 -14.89 2.39 -9.65
C ARG A 68 -14.06 2.20 -8.40
N GLY A 69 -12.87 1.68 -8.52
CA GLY A 69 -12.00 1.48 -7.39
C GLY A 69 -10.76 2.36 -7.42
N LEU A 70 -10.11 2.41 -6.29
CA LEU A 70 -8.84 3.06 -6.10
C LEU A 70 -7.81 2.01 -5.70
N ARG A 71 -6.71 1.90 -6.44
CA ARG A 71 -5.53 1.17 -6.02
C ARG A 71 -4.62 2.08 -5.22
N ILE A 72 -4.09 1.52 -4.17
CA ILE A 72 -3.19 2.21 -3.25
C ILE A 72 -1.95 1.34 -3.10
N PHE A 73 -0.81 1.87 -3.53
CA PHE A 73 0.49 1.24 -3.40
C PHE A 73 1.19 1.88 -2.22
N VAL A 74 1.48 1.13 -1.17
CA VAL A 74 2.13 1.67 0.04
C VAL A 74 3.47 1.00 0.27
N ARG A 75 4.50 1.80 0.54
CA ARG A 75 5.82 1.30 0.94
C ARG A 75 6.42 2.11 2.08
N LEU A 76 7.31 1.46 2.80
CA LEU A 76 8.14 2.09 3.83
C LEU A 76 9.60 2.02 3.38
N ASP A 77 10.25 3.17 3.18
CA ASP A 77 11.66 3.18 2.74
C ASP A 77 12.61 2.94 3.93
N ASP A 78 12.48 1.77 4.55
CA ASP A 78 13.35 1.35 5.65
C ASP A 78 14.57 0.58 5.12
N ARG A 79 15.74 1.21 5.16
CA ARG A 79 17.01 0.59 4.74
C ARG A 79 17.38 -0.64 5.58
N ARG A 80 16.87 -0.75 6.81
CA ARG A 80 17.13 -1.90 7.70
C ARG A 80 16.18 -3.07 7.43
N MET A 81 15.08 -2.82 6.73
CA MET A 81 14.04 -3.81 6.41
C MET A 81 13.69 -3.74 4.92
N PRO A 82 14.58 -4.27 4.04
CA PRO A 82 14.40 -4.16 2.58
C PRO A 82 13.06 -4.66 2.07
N ALA A 83 12.44 -5.65 2.72
CA ALA A 83 11.13 -6.16 2.35
C ALA A 83 10.03 -5.09 2.39
N TYR A 84 10.14 -4.09 3.25
CA TYR A 84 9.16 -3.00 3.36
C TYR A 84 9.28 -1.94 2.26
N ARG A 85 10.36 -1.98 1.49
CA ARG A 85 10.56 -1.12 0.32
C ARG A 85 9.78 -1.63 -0.89
N LEU A 86 9.36 -2.89 -0.87
CA LEU A 86 8.43 -3.42 -1.87
C LEU A 86 7.02 -2.94 -1.53
N PRO A 87 6.30 -2.34 -2.48
CA PRO A 87 4.96 -1.84 -2.20
C PRO A 87 3.98 -2.98 -1.95
N VAL A 88 3.10 -2.79 -0.98
CA VAL A 88 1.86 -3.56 -0.84
C VAL A 88 0.78 -2.83 -1.64
N VAL A 89 -0.10 -3.57 -2.26
CA VAL A 89 -1.19 -3.03 -3.07
C VAL A 89 -2.51 -3.35 -2.39
N GLU A 90 -3.23 -2.30 -2.02
CA GLU A 90 -4.60 -2.37 -1.51
C GLU A 90 -5.58 -1.87 -2.57
N VAL A 91 -6.79 -2.35 -2.53
CA VAL A 91 -7.88 -1.91 -3.40
C VAL A 91 -9.08 -1.49 -2.56
N VAL A 92 -9.57 -0.30 -2.83
CA VAL A 92 -10.76 0.23 -2.17
C VAL A 92 -11.85 0.44 -3.21
N ASP A 93 -12.98 -0.22 -3.01
CA ASP A 93 -14.18 0.04 -3.81
C ASP A 93 -14.77 1.40 -3.44
N MET A 94 -14.97 2.24 -4.43
CA MET A 94 -15.44 3.62 -4.27
C MET A 94 -16.83 3.76 -4.85
N ALA A 95 -17.81 4.12 -4.03
CA ALA A 95 -19.12 4.53 -4.49
C ALA A 95 -19.07 5.93 -5.15
N LYS A 96 -20.08 6.28 -5.93
CA LYS A 96 -20.16 7.62 -6.55
C LYS A 96 -20.09 8.74 -5.51
N SER A 97 -20.72 8.56 -4.36
CA SER A 97 -20.69 9.50 -3.23
C SER A 97 -19.30 9.73 -2.66
N ASP A 98 -18.43 8.72 -2.71
CA ASP A 98 -17.05 8.85 -2.19
C ASP A 98 -16.20 9.81 -3.04
N TRP A 99 -16.54 9.94 -4.33
CA TRP A 99 -15.89 10.85 -5.27
C TRP A 99 -16.40 12.29 -5.19
N SER A 100 -17.61 12.50 -4.62
CA SER A 100 -18.25 13.83 -4.61
C SER A 100 -17.45 14.91 -3.89
N THR A 101 -16.67 14.51 -2.88
CA THR A 101 -15.76 15.42 -2.17
C THR A 101 -14.67 16.02 -3.09
N LEU A 102 -14.31 15.27 -4.14
CA LEU A 102 -13.33 15.67 -5.15
C LEU A 102 -13.98 16.10 -6.47
N ALA A 103 -15.28 16.41 -6.48
CA ALA A 103 -15.97 16.92 -7.66
C ALA A 103 -15.28 18.18 -8.20
N TRP A 104 -15.45 18.47 -9.49
CA TRP A 104 -14.84 19.64 -10.13
C TRP A 104 -15.07 20.91 -9.32
N PRO A 105 -14.03 21.64 -8.99
CA PRO A 105 -14.16 22.96 -8.36
C PRO A 105 -14.27 24.04 -9.45
N ASP A 106 -15.28 24.89 -9.38
CA ASP A 106 -15.36 26.05 -10.27
C ASP A 106 -14.26 27.08 -9.90
N ASP A 107 -14.00 27.20 -8.60
CA ASP A 107 -12.93 28.01 -8.02
C ASP A 107 -12.10 27.21 -7.02
N THR A 108 -10.98 27.79 -6.59
CA THR A 108 -10.18 27.19 -5.52
C THR A 108 -11.01 27.00 -4.26
N ARG A 109 -11.05 25.75 -3.76
CA ARG A 109 -11.77 25.45 -2.52
C ARG A 109 -10.96 24.55 -1.58
N THR A 110 -11.30 24.60 -0.31
CA THR A 110 -10.72 23.75 0.71
C THR A 110 -11.52 22.43 0.81
N VAL A 111 -10.79 21.32 0.84
CA VAL A 111 -11.32 19.98 1.08
C VAL A 111 -10.81 19.49 2.43
N ASP A 112 -11.72 19.03 3.29
CA ASP A 112 -11.34 18.37 4.54
C ASP A 112 -10.87 16.93 4.24
N ALA A 113 -9.63 16.63 4.62
CA ALA A 113 -9.04 15.31 4.43
C ALA A 113 -9.80 14.20 5.18
N GLY A 114 -10.52 14.53 6.26
CA GLY A 114 -11.38 13.59 6.99
C GLY A 114 -12.46 12.96 6.11
N LYS A 115 -12.93 13.66 5.09
CA LYS A 115 -13.89 13.15 4.10
C LYS A 115 -13.28 12.10 3.15
N LEU A 116 -11.96 11.99 3.12
CA LEU A 116 -11.22 11.03 2.30
C LEU A 116 -10.77 9.81 3.12
N LYS A 117 -11.23 9.69 4.38
CA LYS A 117 -10.83 8.66 5.32
C LYS A 117 -10.98 7.25 4.74
N LYS A 118 -12.01 6.97 3.97
CA LYS A 118 -12.30 5.64 3.41
C LYS A 118 -11.09 4.99 2.75
N TRP A 119 -10.27 5.75 2.04
CA TRP A 119 -9.11 5.24 1.34
C TRP A 119 -7.78 5.75 1.93
N LEU A 120 -7.77 6.88 2.62
CA LEU A 120 -6.56 7.32 3.34
C LEU A 120 -6.25 6.43 4.54
N SER A 121 -7.23 5.70 5.08
CA SER A 121 -6.99 4.70 6.12
C SER A 121 -6.14 3.51 5.66
N GLU A 122 -6.02 3.30 4.34
CA GLU A 122 -5.16 2.26 3.77
C GLU A 122 -3.71 2.71 3.55
N VAL A 123 -3.40 3.98 3.84
CA VAL A 123 -2.02 4.48 3.84
C VAL A 123 -1.33 4.06 5.13
N TYR A 124 -1.12 2.76 5.25
CA TYR A 124 -0.50 2.11 6.41
C TYR A 124 0.77 1.36 5.96
N PRO A 125 1.85 1.36 6.78
CA PRO A 125 3.07 0.67 6.38
C PRO A 125 2.84 -0.81 6.10
N PRO A 126 3.48 -1.36 5.06
CA PRO A 126 3.40 -2.78 4.76
C PRO A 126 3.98 -3.59 5.92
N GLY A 127 3.33 -4.71 6.22
CA GLY A 127 3.78 -5.65 7.23
C GLY A 127 2.71 -6.02 8.24
N VAL A 128 2.41 -7.29 8.32
CA VAL A 128 1.40 -7.84 9.25
C VAL A 128 1.74 -7.50 10.71
N MET A 129 3.02 -7.47 11.04
CA MET A 129 3.53 -7.21 12.39
C MET A 129 3.27 -5.78 12.86
N GLU A 130 3.09 -4.84 11.95
CA GLU A 130 2.81 -3.43 12.26
C GLU A 130 1.31 -3.18 12.41
N ARG A 131 0.47 -4.07 11.85
CA ARG A 131 -0.99 -3.96 11.91
C ARG A 131 -1.65 -4.81 13.00
N VAL A 132 -0.93 -5.73 13.60
CA VAL A 132 -1.50 -6.66 14.59
C VAL A 132 -0.73 -6.57 15.88
N ASP A 133 -1.42 -6.26 16.97
CA ASP A 133 -0.89 -6.41 18.30
C ASP A 133 -0.65 -7.88 18.60
N ARG A 134 0.56 -8.22 19.04
CA ARG A 134 0.97 -9.62 19.24
C ARG A 134 0.23 -10.32 20.36
N ASP A 135 -0.07 -9.58 21.42
CA ASP A 135 -0.64 -10.14 22.65
C ASP A 135 -2.16 -10.19 22.56
N THR A 136 -2.77 -9.09 22.15
CA THR A 136 -4.24 -8.96 22.07
C THR A 136 -4.82 -9.42 20.74
N LYS A 137 -3.96 -9.64 19.70
CA LYS A 137 -4.36 -9.93 18.31
C LYS A 137 -5.23 -8.83 17.68
N LYS A 138 -5.28 -7.67 18.28
CA LYS A 138 -6.01 -6.52 17.77
C LYS A 138 -5.33 -5.99 16.51
N VAL A 139 -6.12 -5.78 15.47
CA VAL A 139 -5.64 -5.13 14.24
C VAL A 139 -5.66 -3.62 14.45
N PHE A 140 -4.51 -2.97 14.28
CA PHE A 140 -4.43 -1.53 14.24
C PHE A 140 -4.97 -1.00 12.91
N SER A 141 -5.69 0.08 12.97
CA SER A 141 -6.24 0.75 11.78
C SER A 141 -6.19 2.26 11.96
N ILE A 142 -6.10 2.96 10.85
CA ILE A 142 -6.22 4.42 10.86
C ILE A 142 -7.66 4.80 11.17
N THR A 143 -7.89 5.34 12.35
CA THR A 143 -9.20 5.73 12.85
C THR A 143 -9.45 7.23 12.71
N GLY A 144 -8.38 8.03 12.68
CA GLY A 144 -8.42 9.47 12.49
C GLY A 144 -7.69 9.90 11.23
N VAL A 145 -8.36 10.70 10.41
CA VAL A 145 -7.78 11.41 9.27
C VAL A 145 -8.15 12.88 9.42
N SER A 146 -7.16 13.76 9.38
CA SER A 146 -7.39 15.20 9.48
C SER A 146 -6.43 15.97 8.57
N GLY A 147 -6.75 17.22 8.30
CA GLY A 147 -5.99 18.10 7.44
C GLY A 147 -6.85 18.84 6.44
N LYS A 148 -6.27 19.78 5.76
CA LYS A 148 -6.95 20.58 4.73
C LYS A 148 -6.15 20.48 3.43
N LEU A 149 -6.86 20.24 2.34
CA LEU A 149 -6.30 20.25 1.00
C LEU A 149 -6.86 21.46 0.25
N SER A 150 -6.00 22.13 -0.49
CA SER A 150 -6.42 23.12 -1.48
C SER A 150 -6.73 22.39 -2.78
N LEU A 151 -7.98 22.41 -3.23
CA LEU A 151 -8.41 21.88 -4.50
C LEU A 151 -8.53 23.04 -5.51
N VAL A 152 -7.69 22.99 -6.55
CA VAL A 152 -7.49 24.09 -7.48
C VAL A 152 -7.73 23.62 -8.91
N PRO A 153 -8.58 24.32 -9.70
CA PRO A 153 -8.62 24.11 -11.14
C PRO A 153 -7.23 24.37 -11.74
N SER A 154 -6.75 23.49 -12.62
CA SER A 154 -5.39 23.61 -13.15
C SER A 154 -5.37 23.89 -14.65
N ALA A 155 -5.81 22.93 -15.46
CA ALA A 155 -5.76 23.01 -16.90
C ALA A 155 -7.05 22.49 -17.54
N SER A 156 -7.30 22.89 -18.79
CA SER A 156 -8.38 22.35 -19.58
C SER A 156 -7.94 22.13 -21.04
N SER A 157 -8.53 21.13 -21.67
CA SER A 157 -8.46 20.87 -23.11
C SER A 157 -9.86 20.98 -23.70
N GLU A 158 -10.01 20.63 -24.96
CA GLU A 158 -11.33 20.64 -25.61
C GLU A 158 -12.35 19.71 -24.93
N ARG A 159 -11.89 18.57 -24.39
CA ARG A 159 -12.75 17.51 -23.83
C ARG A 159 -12.59 17.27 -22.34
N LEU A 160 -11.43 17.64 -21.79
CA LEU A 160 -11.06 17.30 -20.40
C LEU A 160 -10.66 18.54 -19.61
N ARG A 161 -10.91 18.49 -18.31
CA ARG A 161 -10.47 19.44 -17.30
C ARG A 161 -9.64 18.74 -16.25
N TYR A 162 -8.72 19.45 -15.62
CA TYR A 162 -7.82 18.92 -14.61
C TYR A 162 -7.85 19.80 -13.38
N ALA A 163 -7.88 19.19 -12.21
CA ALA A 163 -7.71 19.88 -10.95
C ALA A 163 -6.66 19.17 -10.09
N VAL A 164 -6.02 19.93 -9.24
CA VAL A 164 -5.02 19.45 -8.28
C VAL A 164 -5.52 19.69 -6.88
N ALA A 165 -5.51 18.65 -6.03
CA ALA A 165 -5.70 18.80 -4.61
C ALA A 165 -4.38 18.56 -3.90
N SER A 166 -3.93 19.49 -3.05
CA SER A 166 -2.68 19.35 -2.32
C SER A 166 -2.79 19.91 -0.90
N GLY A 167 -2.07 19.29 0.02
CA GLY A 167 -2.00 19.76 1.40
C GLY A 167 -1.40 18.77 2.37
N ARG A 168 -1.36 19.15 3.64
CA ARG A 168 -0.90 18.26 4.71
C ARG A 168 -2.05 17.45 5.27
N VAL A 169 -1.76 16.17 5.50
CA VAL A 169 -2.70 15.21 6.07
C VAL A 169 -2.04 14.53 7.26
N ARG A 170 -2.78 14.41 8.35
CA ARG A 170 -2.41 13.65 9.54
C ARG A 170 -3.27 12.39 9.60
N LEU A 171 -2.61 11.26 9.78
CA LEU A 171 -3.19 9.94 9.93
C LEU A 171 -2.90 9.46 11.35
N SER A 172 -3.92 8.97 12.05
CA SER A 172 -3.77 8.52 13.45
C SER A 172 -4.49 7.21 13.67
N ASP A 173 -3.88 6.41 14.53
CA ASP A 173 -4.49 5.21 15.08
C ASP A 173 -5.02 5.52 16.49
N SER A 174 -6.14 4.90 16.86
CA SER A 174 -6.77 5.00 18.17
C SER A 174 -6.35 3.88 19.14
N GLY A 175 -5.31 3.10 18.81
CA GLY A 175 -4.79 2.06 19.70
C GLY A 175 -4.29 2.61 21.05
N VAL A 176 -4.10 1.74 22.03
CA VAL A 176 -3.62 2.11 23.38
C VAL A 176 -2.27 2.83 23.31
N ASP A 177 -1.43 2.47 22.32
CA ASP A 177 -0.18 3.14 21.98
C ASP A 177 -0.34 4.04 20.75
N GLY A 178 -1.52 4.66 20.61
CA GLY A 178 -1.95 5.37 19.43
C GLY A 178 -0.86 6.24 18.84
N PHE A 179 -0.47 5.94 17.62
CA PHE A 179 0.52 6.74 16.90
C PHE A 179 -0.15 7.62 15.86
N SER A 180 0.53 8.67 15.53
CA SER A 180 0.13 9.52 14.41
C SER A 180 1.33 9.85 13.55
N TYR A 181 1.08 10.07 12.28
CA TYR A 181 2.08 10.55 11.34
C TYR A 181 1.47 11.50 10.33
N GLU A 182 2.29 12.34 9.78
CA GLU A 182 1.89 13.38 8.87
C GLU A 182 2.63 13.25 7.55
N GLY A 183 2.00 13.74 6.50
CA GLY A 183 2.60 13.81 5.19
C GLY A 183 1.92 14.81 4.28
N THR A 184 2.52 15.02 3.13
CA THR A 184 1.94 15.79 2.04
C THR A 184 1.18 14.86 1.12
N LEU A 185 -0.04 15.21 0.80
CA LEU A 185 -0.89 14.57 -0.19
C LEU A 185 -1.01 15.46 -1.41
N GLU A 186 -0.76 14.91 -2.59
CA GLU A 186 -1.03 15.54 -3.88
C GLU A 186 -1.84 14.61 -4.76
N LEU A 187 -2.91 15.13 -5.32
CA LEU A 187 -3.84 14.40 -6.20
C LEU A 187 -4.04 15.21 -7.47
N VAL A 188 -3.99 14.54 -8.62
CA VAL A 188 -4.39 15.09 -9.92
C VAL A 188 -5.65 14.36 -10.36
N MET A 189 -6.72 15.09 -10.56
CA MET A 189 -8.00 14.57 -11.02
C MET A 189 -8.26 15.02 -12.45
N THR A 190 -8.89 14.14 -13.21
CA THR A 190 -9.37 14.39 -14.58
C THR A 190 -10.89 14.37 -14.60
N TYR A 191 -11.51 15.27 -15.32
CA TYR A 191 -12.96 15.41 -15.45
C TYR A 191 -13.33 15.59 -16.93
N ALA A 192 -14.55 15.18 -17.30
CA ALA A 192 -15.13 15.64 -18.56
C ALA A 192 -15.45 17.14 -18.47
N LYS A 193 -15.42 17.85 -19.61
CA LYS A 193 -15.62 19.30 -19.64
C LYS A 193 -17.00 19.73 -19.10
N ASP A 194 -17.97 18.89 -19.29
CA ASP A 194 -19.39 19.11 -19.00
C ASP A 194 -19.89 18.34 -17.75
N SER A 195 -18.98 17.68 -17.02
CA SER A 195 -19.35 16.90 -15.84
C SER A 195 -18.47 17.24 -14.64
N PRO A 196 -19.04 17.38 -13.44
CA PRO A 196 -18.27 17.56 -12.23
C PRO A 196 -17.65 16.24 -11.71
N ASP A 197 -18.02 15.10 -12.29
CA ASP A 197 -17.59 13.80 -11.80
C ASP A 197 -16.13 13.51 -12.17
N VAL A 198 -15.36 12.99 -11.21
CA VAL A 198 -13.98 12.55 -11.44
C VAL A 198 -13.97 11.37 -12.42
N ILE A 199 -13.27 11.47 -13.53
CA ILE A 199 -13.04 10.36 -14.47
C ILE A 199 -11.88 9.49 -13.99
N SER A 200 -10.78 10.13 -13.63
CA SER A 200 -9.61 9.45 -13.10
C SER A 200 -8.89 10.30 -12.07
N MET A 201 -8.18 9.63 -11.18
CA MET A 201 -7.35 10.27 -10.17
C MET A 201 -6.01 9.54 -10.10
N ARG A 202 -4.94 10.30 -10.01
CA ARG A 202 -3.61 9.83 -9.65
C ARG A 202 -3.07 10.72 -8.55
N GLY A 203 -2.23 10.18 -7.71
CA GLY A 203 -1.62 11.01 -6.69
C GLY A 203 -0.61 10.26 -5.85
N PHE A 204 -0.04 10.98 -4.92
CA PHE A 204 0.90 10.39 -3.97
C PHE A 204 0.73 11.03 -2.58
N PHE A 205 1.07 10.25 -1.59
CA PHE A 205 1.30 10.69 -0.22
C PHE A 205 2.76 10.44 0.13
N ARG A 206 3.39 11.42 0.74
CA ARG A 206 4.75 11.30 1.28
C ARG A 206 4.78 11.81 2.71
N GLY A 207 5.07 10.91 3.64
CA GLY A 207 5.11 11.21 5.06
C GLY A 207 6.24 10.50 5.79
N SER A 208 6.21 10.58 7.10
CA SER A 208 7.16 9.93 7.98
C SER A 208 6.42 9.09 9.01
N TYR A 209 6.71 7.80 9.04
CA TYR A 209 6.09 6.84 9.94
C TYR A 209 6.93 6.63 11.20
N PRO A 210 6.34 6.74 12.40
CA PRO A 210 7.05 6.53 13.67
C PRO A 210 7.16 5.03 13.99
N ARG A 211 8.28 4.43 13.63
CA ARG A 211 8.56 3.04 13.98
C ARG A 211 9.21 2.95 15.35
N GLN A 212 8.57 2.27 16.27
CA GLN A 212 9.10 2.05 17.61
C GLN A 212 10.05 0.86 17.64
N ASP A 213 11.25 1.08 18.18
CA ASP A 213 12.16 0.00 18.60
C ASP A 213 11.85 -0.33 20.08
N ARG A 214 11.07 -1.39 20.31
CA ARG A 214 10.63 -1.78 21.65
C ARG A 214 11.78 -2.21 22.57
N ILE A 215 12.89 -2.65 22.01
CA ILE A 215 14.07 -3.06 22.80
C ILE A 215 14.82 -1.84 23.30
N ARG A 216 14.98 -0.85 22.44
CA ARG A 216 15.74 0.37 22.75
C ARG A 216 14.86 1.53 23.23
N GLN A 217 13.56 1.36 23.22
CA GLN A 217 12.55 2.39 23.54
C GLN A 217 12.77 3.70 22.75
N THR A 218 13.21 3.57 21.50
CA THR A 218 13.46 4.70 20.61
C THR A 218 12.49 4.67 19.45
N THR A 219 12.08 5.86 18.99
CA THR A 219 11.27 6.01 17.78
C THR A 219 12.17 6.40 16.61
N ARG A 220 12.09 5.63 15.53
CA ARG A 220 12.69 5.97 14.23
C ARG A 220 11.63 6.51 13.29
N TRP A 221 11.87 7.64 12.68
CA TRP A 221 11.02 8.19 11.64
C TRP A 221 11.48 7.66 10.28
N ILE A 222 10.61 6.96 9.59
CA ILE A 222 10.93 6.28 8.34
C ILE A 222 10.03 6.83 7.25
N PRO A 223 10.57 7.19 6.06
CA PRO A 223 9.75 7.65 4.96
C PRO A 223 8.66 6.63 4.59
N LEU A 224 7.41 7.06 4.62
CA LEU A 224 6.23 6.33 4.17
C LEU A 224 5.73 6.99 2.90
N GLU A 225 5.61 6.20 1.85
CA GLU A 225 5.13 6.68 0.56
C GLU A 225 3.93 5.85 0.12
N ALA A 226 2.91 6.52 -0.39
CA ALA A 226 1.80 5.86 -1.06
C ALA A 226 1.53 6.50 -2.42
N VAL A 227 1.13 5.67 -3.37
CA VAL A 227 0.68 6.10 -4.70
C VAL A 227 -0.76 5.66 -4.89
N PHE A 228 -1.55 6.53 -5.47
CA PHE A 228 -2.97 6.32 -5.73
C PHE A 228 -3.23 6.28 -7.22
N GLU A 229 -4.02 5.32 -7.65
CA GLU A 229 -4.45 5.20 -9.04
C GLU A 229 -5.91 4.75 -9.08
N SER A 230 -6.79 5.61 -9.60
CA SER A 230 -8.14 5.17 -9.96
C SER A 230 -8.11 4.59 -11.38
N ARG A 231 -8.90 3.53 -11.59
CA ARG A 231 -9.13 3.07 -12.96
C ARG A 231 -10.35 3.76 -13.56
N PRO A 232 -10.25 4.29 -14.78
CA PRO A 232 -11.42 4.64 -15.55
C PRO A 232 -12.27 3.37 -15.78
N LYS A 233 -13.59 3.55 -15.88
CA LYS A 233 -14.47 2.49 -16.36
C LYS A 233 -14.09 2.10 -17.77
#